data_77a269db724b51fdd103e7a9ea8b6034
#
_entry.id   77a269db724b51fdd103e7a9ea8b6034
#
_cell.length_a   1.000
_cell.length_b   1.000
_cell.length_c   1.000
_cell.angle_alpha   90.00
_cell.angle_beta   90.00
_cell.angle_gamma   90.00
#
_symmetry.space_group_name_H-M   'P 1'
#
loop_
_entity.id
_entity.type
_entity.pdbx_description
1 polymer ?
#
loop_
_entity_poly.entity_id
_entity_poly.type
_entity_poly.pdbx_seq_one_letter_code
_entity_poly.pdbx_strand_id
1 'polypeptide(L)'
;MSTPKGARAPIRLTVNGCAHESGADPDTPLLYLLRNELGLMGARFGCGLGLCGACFVHVDGAVVASCDTPLWSVEGKAVVTVEGLAAGDELHPVQQAMLDEQAAQCAYCVTGVIMSAAALLQRSPHPARAEVVEALERNLCRCGAHNRMVRAVLHAGGGDG
;
A
#
# COMPACT_ATOMS: atom_id res chain seq x y z
N MET A 1 14.45 -30.46 24.07
CA MET A 1 13.37 -29.88 24.91
C MET A 1 13.42 -28.38 24.66
N SER A 2 12.53 -27.86 23.78
CA SER A 2 12.47 -26.41 23.47
C SER A 2 11.77 -25.72 24.63
N THR A 3 12.44 -24.75 25.26
CA THR A 3 11.86 -23.86 26.28
C THR A 3 10.66 -23.12 25.66
N PRO A 4 9.48 -23.09 26.32
CA PRO A 4 8.37 -22.29 25.84
C PRO A 4 8.81 -20.81 25.83
N LYS A 5 8.80 -20.17 24.66
CA LYS A 5 9.00 -18.72 24.48
C LYS A 5 7.93 -18.05 25.34
N GLY A 6 8.31 -17.38 26.44
CA GLY A 6 7.39 -16.71 27.36
C GLY A 6 6.39 -15.87 26.55
N ALA A 7 5.13 -15.84 26.99
CA ALA A 7 4.05 -15.09 26.34
C ALA A 7 4.47 -13.63 26.18
N ARG A 8 4.85 -13.25 24.96
CA ARG A 8 5.12 -11.85 24.61
C ARG A 8 3.79 -11.10 24.57
N ALA A 9 3.80 -9.84 24.95
CA ALA A 9 2.63 -8.99 24.80
C ALA A 9 2.23 -8.92 23.32
N PRO A 10 0.92 -8.94 22.99
CA PRO A 10 0.47 -8.84 21.62
C PRO A 10 0.83 -7.45 21.06
N ILE A 11 1.20 -7.42 19.79
CA ILE A 11 1.46 -6.18 19.05
C ILE A 11 0.12 -5.54 18.70
N ARG A 12 -0.04 -4.26 19.04
CA ARG A 12 -1.25 -3.47 18.81
C ARG A 12 -1.01 -2.45 17.73
N LEU A 13 -1.91 -2.37 16.76
CA LEU A 13 -1.87 -1.38 15.69
C LEU A 13 -3.29 -1.09 15.23
N THR A 14 -3.44 -0.02 14.45
CA THR A 14 -4.71 0.27 13.78
C THR A 14 -4.56 -0.05 12.29
N VAL A 15 -5.52 -0.77 11.71
CA VAL A 15 -5.53 -1.04 10.26
C VAL A 15 -6.88 -0.59 9.70
N ASN A 16 -6.84 0.32 8.72
CA ASN A 16 -8.02 0.91 8.08
C ASN A 16 -9.04 1.46 9.10
N GLY A 17 -8.54 2.12 10.15
CA GLY A 17 -9.36 2.70 11.21
C GLY A 17 -9.83 1.73 12.30
N CYS A 18 -9.56 0.42 12.16
CA CYS A 18 -9.92 -0.60 13.14
C CYS A 18 -8.70 -1.00 13.99
N ALA A 19 -8.88 -1.10 15.30
CA ALA A 19 -7.83 -1.58 16.20
C ALA A 19 -7.68 -3.10 16.09
N HIS A 20 -6.43 -3.57 16.03
CA HIS A 20 -6.07 -4.98 15.95
C HIS A 20 -4.97 -5.33 16.95
N GLU A 21 -5.00 -6.57 17.41
CA GLU A 21 -3.95 -7.17 18.23
C GLU A 21 -3.45 -8.46 17.54
N SER A 22 -2.15 -8.61 17.41
CA SER A 22 -1.54 -9.82 16.84
C SER A 22 -0.60 -10.46 17.84
N GLY A 23 -0.71 -11.76 17.99
CA GLY A 23 0.21 -12.61 18.75
C GLY A 23 1.34 -13.18 17.89
N ALA A 24 1.49 -12.73 16.65
CA ALA A 24 2.56 -13.16 15.76
C ALA A 24 3.94 -12.78 16.30
N ASP A 25 4.98 -13.43 15.79
CA ASP A 25 6.35 -13.05 16.12
C ASP A 25 6.60 -11.60 15.68
N PRO A 26 7.18 -10.74 16.54
CA PRO A 26 7.46 -9.33 16.21
C PRO A 26 8.25 -9.10 14.93
N ASP A 27 9.10 -10.04 14.55
CA ASP A 27 9.88 -9.95 13.32
C ASP A 27 9.10 -10.40 12.06
N THR A 28 7.84 -10.85 12.24
CA THR A 28 6.96 -11.18 11.11
C THR A 28 6.74 -9.93 10.23
N PRO A 29 6.91 -10.00 8.90
CA PRO A 29 6.58 -8.90 8.02
C PRO A 29 5.10 -8.50 8.09
N LEU A 30 4.82 -7.21 8.13
CA LEU A 30 3.47 -6.63 8.16
C LEU A 30 2.56 -7.21 7.06
N LEU A 31 3.12 -7.51 5.89
CA LEU A 31 2.39 -8.10 4.77
C LEU A 31 1.65 -9.39 5.17
N TYR A 32 2.26 -10.23 6.00
CA TYR A 32 1.64 -11.50 6.41
C TYR A 32 0.51 -11.30 7.41
N LEU A 33 0.63 -10.33 8.33
CA LEU A 33 -0.49 -9.93 9.18
C LEU A 33 -1.67 -9.48 8.32
N LEU A 34 -1.45 -8.54 7.40
CA LEU A 34 -2.51 -7.99 6.55
C LEU A 34 -3.23 -9.09 5.76
N ARG A 35 -2.47 -10.00 5.14
CA ARG A 35 -3.04 -11.01 4.24
C ARG A 35 -3.59 -12.23 4.97
N ASN A 36 -2.87 -12.75 5.98
CA ASN A 36 -3.16 -14.05 6.57
C ASN A 36 -4.08 -13.96 7.79
N GLU A 37 -3.95 -12.89 8.59
CA GLU A 37 -4.77 -12.69 9.77
C GLU A 37 -5.99 -11.80 9.48
N LEU A 38 -5.79 -10.71 8.71
CA LEU A 38 -6.85 -9.74 8.45
C LEU A 38 -7.58 -9.93 7.11
N GLY A 39 -7.11 -10.83 6.24
CA GLY A 39 -7.73 -11.11 4.95
C GLY A 39 -7.63 -9.96 3.93
N LEU A 40 -6.78 -8.95 4.18
CA LEU A 40 -6.57 -7.80 3.30
C LEU A 40 -5.61 -8.20 2.17
N MET A 41 -6.16 -8.48 0.99
CA MET A 41 -5.43 -9.06 -0.12
C MET A 41 -4.85 -8.05 -1.10
N GLY A 42 -5.13 -6.76 -0.93
CA GLY A 42 -4.65 -5.69 -1.81
C GLY A 42 -3.14 -5.50 -1.77
N ALA A 43 -2.51 -5.54 -0.58
CA ALA A 43 -1.06 -5.61 -0.49
C ALA A 43 -0.57 -6.98 -0.98
N ARG A 44 0.34 -7.01 -1.97
CA ARG A 44 0.74 -8.25 -2.66
C ARG A 44 2.22 -8.56 -2.50
N PHE A 45 2.55 -9.83 -2.34
CA PHE A 45 3.93 -10.29 -2.30
C PHE A 45 4.53 -10.27 -3.71
N GLY A 46 5.65 -9.57 -3.88
CA GLY A 46 6.42 -9.56 -5.13
C GLY A 46 7.87 -9.95 -4.87
N CYS A 47 8.74 -8.99 -4.58
CA CYS A 47 10.18 -9.23 -4.38
C CYS A 47 10.55 -9.75 -2.98
N GLY A 48 9.77 -9.44 -1.94
CA GLY A 48 10.12 -9.73 -0.53
C GLY A 48 11.27 -8.88 0.03
N LEU A 49 11.73 -7.87 -0.70
CA LEU A 49 12.92 -7.05 -0.41
C LEU A 49 12.60 -5.54 -0.37
N GLY A 50 11.34 -5.14 -0.33
CA GLY A 50 10.95 -3.74 -0.33
C GLY A 50 11.17 -2.97 -1.63
N LEU A 51 11.48 -3.64 -2.76
CA LEU A 51 11.96 -2.99 -3.99
C LEU A 51 10.87 -2.76 -5.05
N CYS A 52 9.91 -3.69 -5.19
CA CYS A 52 9.00 -3.69 -6.35
C CYS A 52 7.70 -2.91 -6.17
N GLY A 53 7.38 -2.46 -4.97
CA GLY A 53 6.20 -1.67 -4.64
C GLY A 53 4.86 -2.41 -4.62
N ALA A 54 4.76 -3.70 -4.97
CA ALA A 54 3.49 -4.43 -5.00
C ALA A 54 2.82 -4.57 -3.62
N CYS A 55 3.58 -4.44 -2.54
CA CYS A 55 3.15 -4.56 -1.16
C CYS A 55 3.03 -3.22 -0.42
N PHE A 56 3.08 -2.09 -1.13
CA PHE A 56 3.03 -0.78 -0.50
C PHE A 56 1.72 -0.55 0.25
N VAL A 57 1.86 0.00 1.44
CA VAL A 57 0.79 0.46 2.32
C VAL A 57 1.21 1.80 2.92
N HIS A 58 0.30 2.52 3.56
CA HIS A 58 0.69 3.68 4.37
C HIS A 58 0.84 3.26 5.84
N VAL A 59 1.87 3.75 6.50
CA VAL A 59 2.06 3.69 7.96
C VAL A 59 2.24 5.12 8.42
N ASP A 60 1.31 5.62 9.23
CA ASP A 60 1.23 7.03 9.65
C ASP A 60 1.37 8.01 8.47
N GLY A 61 0.73 7.69 7.33
CA GLY A 61 0.74 8.48 6.11
C GLY A 61 1.97 8.29 5.20
N ALA A 62 3.02 7.61 5.64
CA ALA A 62 4.20 7.32 4.83
C ALA A 62 4.05 6.01 4.04
N VAL A 63 4.50 5.99 2.78
CA VAL A 63 4.53 4.77 1.95
C VAL A 63 5.62 3.83 2.43
N VAL A 64 5.23 2.61 2.81
CA VAL A 64 6.14 1.57 3.31
C VAL A 64 5.95 0.26 2.57
N ALA A 65 7.03 -0.49 2.39
CA ALA A 65 6.99 -1.84 1.82
C ALA A 65 6.65 -2.85 2.91
N SER A 66 5.40 -3.29 2.98
CA SER A 66 4.95 -4.19 4.05
C SER A 66 5.64 -5.55 4.09
N CYS A 67 6.25 -6.01 2.98
CA CYS A 67 7.02 -7.25 2.93
C CYS A 67 8.38 -7.18 3.65
N ASP A 68 8.87 -5.95 3.90
CA ASP A 68 10.18 -5.67 4.54
C ASP A 68 10.02 -4.85 5.84
N THR A 69 8.81 -4.75 6.35
CA THR A 69 8.47 -3.98 7.56
C THR A 69 8.04 -4.95 8.65
N PRO A 70 8.85 -5.16 9.71
CA PRO A 70 8.51 -6.07 10.79
C PRO A 70 7.42 -5.48 11.69
N LEU A 71 6.58 -6.32 12.29
CA LEU A 71 5.44 -5.92 13.12
C LEU A 71 5.83 -5.03 14.29
N TRP A 72 6.98 -5.29 14.95
CA TRP A 72 7.43 -4.47 16.08
C TRP A 72 7.62 -2.98 15.68
N SER A 73 7.93 -2.71 14.40
CA SER A 73 8.17 -1.35 13.92
C SER A 73 6.88 -0.55 13.68
N VAL A 74 5.74 -1.23 13.66
CA VAL A 74 4.41 -0.63 13.44
C VAL A 74 3.50 -0.71 14.68
N GLU A 75 4.05 -1.11 15.81
CA GLU A 75 3.32 -1.09 17.08
C GLU A 75 2.84 0.33 17.39
N GLY A 76 1.56 0.45 17.75
CA GLY A 76 0.89 1.73 18.05
C GLY A 76 0.61 2.62 16.84
N LYS A 77 0.94 2.19 15.62
CA LYS A 77 0.80 3.00 14.41
C LYS A 77 -0.50 2.72 13.65
N ALA A 78 -0.86 3.68 12.80
CA ALA A 78 -1.98 3.57 11.88
C ALA A 78 -1.50 3.08 10.51
N VAL A 79 -2.02 1.93 10.09
CA VAL A 79 -1.78 1.33 8.77
C VAL A 79 -3.01 1.53 7.90
N VAL A 80 -2.80 2.01 6.67
CA VAL A 80 -3.85 2.09 5.65
C VAL A 80 -3.44 1.26 4.44
N THR A 81 -4.31 0.37 4.02
CA THR A 81 -4.15 -0.44 2.81
C THR A 81 -5.02 0.13 1.68
N VAL A 82 -4.89 -0.41 0.47
CA VAL A 82 -5.71 0.04 -0.68
C VAL A 82 -7.20 -0.11 -0.43
N GLU A 83 -7.61 -1.11 0.35
CA GLU A 83 -8.99 -1.31 0.77
C GLU A 83 -9.51 -0.20 1.70
N GLY A 84 -8.62 0.41 2.47
CA GLY A 84 -8.97 1.49 3.40
C GLY A 84 -8.89 2.89 2.81
N LEU A 85 -8.58 3.04 1.52
CA LEU A 85 -8.61 4.35 0.85
C LEU A 85 -10.03 4.79 0.48
N ALA A 86 -10.92 3.85 0.19
CA ALA A 86 -12.31 4.13 -0.12
C ALA A 86 -13.09 4.54 1.14
N ALA A 87 -14.06 5.43 0.99
CA ALA A 87 -14.99 5.85 2.04
C ALA A 87 -16.38 5.22 1.78
N GLY A 88 -16.63 4.06 2.35
CA GLY A 88 -17.83 3.26 2.03
C GLY A 88 -17.83 2.83 0.56
N ASP A 89 -18.87 3.22 -0.18
CA ASP A 89 -19.01 2.91 -1.61
C ASP A 89 -18.30 3.93 -2.53
N GLU A 90 -17.72 5.00 -1.98
CA GLU A 90 -17.03 6.03 -2.74
C GLU A 90 -15.55 5.70 -2.86
N LEU A 91 -15.11 5.49 -4.12
CA LEU A 91 -13.72 5.22 -4.43
C LEU A 91 -12.84 6.46 -4.19
N HIS A 92 -11.62 6.25 -3.73
CA HIS A 92 -10.62 7.30 -3.71
C HIS A 92 -10.35 7.81 -5.14
N PRO A 93 -10.12 9.12 -5.38
CA PRO A 93 -9.91 9.67 -6.73
C PRO A 93 -8.87 8.90 -7.57
N VAL A 94 -7.79 8.43 -6.96
CA VAL A 94 -6.79 7.60 -7.66
C VAL A 94 -7.37 6.24 -8.07
N GLN A 95 -8.20 5.63 -7.24
CA GLN A 95 -8.83 4.34 -7.57
C GLN A 95 -9.77 4.51 -8.76
N GLN A 96 -10.60 5.57 -8.73
CA GLN A 96 -11.51 5.89 -9.83
C GLN A 96 -10.74 6.17 -11.13
N ALA A 97 -9.72 7.02 -11.09
CA ALA A 97 -8.92 7.35 -12.26
C ALA A 97 -8.19 6.13 -12.87
N MET A 98 -7.75 5.16 -12.04
CA MET A 98 -7.17 3.90 -12.54
C MET A 98 -8.19 3.08 -13.34
N LEU A 99 -9.47 3.13 -13.00
CA LEU A 99 -10.54 2.50 -13.75
C LEU A 99 -10.85 3.26 -15.04
N ASP A 100 -11.02 4.57 -14.96
CA ASP A 100 -11.37 5.43 -16.10
C ASP A 100 -10.31 5.36 -17.20
N GLU A 101 -9.04 5.39 -16.83
CA GLU A 101 -7.89 5.29 -17.75
C GLU A 101 -7.55 3.84 -18.13
N GLN A 102 -8.29 2.85 -17.61
CA GLN A 102 -7.98 1.44 -17.82
C GLN A 102 -6.48 1.14 -17.58
N ALA A 103 -5.94 1.69 -16.50
CA ALA A 103 -4.51 1.75 -16.25
C ALA A 103 -3.88 0.43 -15.80
N ALA A 104 -4.59 -0.69 -15.91
CA ALA A 104 -4.11 -2.01 -15.52
C ALA A 104 -4.26 -3.03 -16.64
N GLN A 105 -3.42 -4.08 -16.62
CA GLN A 105 -3.62 -5.31 -17.38
C GLN A 105 -3.84 -6.48 -16.42
N CYS A 106 -2.77 -7.08 -15.88
CA CYS A 106 -2.92 -8.15 -14.89
C CYS A 106 -3.34 -7.64 -13.50
N ALA A 107 -3.31 -6.34 -13.27
CA ALA A 107 -3.64 -5.64 -12.03
C ALA A 107 -2.81 -6.06 -10.80
N TYR A 108 -1.71 -6.80 -10.97
CA TYR A 108 -0.90 -7.24 -9.83
C TYR A 108 -0.23 -6.09 -9.09
N CYS A 109 0.40 -5.15 -9.81
CA CYS A 109 1.11 -4.00 -9.25
C CYS A 109 0.20 -2.81 -8.92
N VAL A 110 -1.02 -2.76 -9.47
CA VAL A 110 -1.85 -1.55 -9.45
C VAL A 110 -2.19 -1.08 -8.04
N THR A 111 -2.39 -1.98 -7.11
CA THR A 111 -2.70 -1.63 -5.71
C THR A 111 -1.57 -0.86 -5.04
N GLY A 112 -0.32 -1.29 -5.26
CA GLY A 112 0.85 -0.57 -4.78
C GLY A 112 1.05 0.78 -5.48
N VAL A 113 0.74 0.87 -6.78
CA VAL A 113 0.75 2.14 -7.53
C VAL A 113 -0.27 3.11 -6.94
N ILE A 114 -1.48 2.65 -6.62
CA ILE A 114 -2.51 3.46 -5.98
C ILE A 114 -2.02 4.02 -4.64
N MET A 115 -1.35 3.21 -3.81
CA MET A 115 -0.81 3.66 -2.54
C MET A 115 0.26 4.74 -2.71
N SER A 116 1.18 4.57 -3.67
CA SER A 116 2.19 5.59 -4.01
C SER A 116 1.55 6.89 -4.51
N ALA A 117 0.57 6.78 -5.40
CA ALA A 117 -0.14 7.92 -5.98
C ALA A 117 -0.99 8.66 -4.94
N ALA A 118 -1.70 7.95 -4.06
CA ALA A 118 -2.49 8.56 -2.99
C ALA A 118 -1.60 9.38 -2.05
N ALA A 119 -0.43 8.88 -1.66
CA ALA A 119 0.52 9.63 -0.85
C ALA A 119 1.10 10.84 -1.60
N LEU A 120 1.31 10.74 -2.92
CA LEU A 120 1.71 11.89 -3.73
C LEU A 120 0.63 12.97 -3.70
N LEU A 121 -0.63 12.64 -3.99
CA LEU A 121 -1.72 13.61 -4.06
C LEU A 121 -2.03 14.27 -2.71
N GLN A 122 -1.75 13.62 -1.58
CA GLN A 122 -1.87 14.25 -0.26
C GLN A 122 -0.88 15.41 -0.07
N ARG A 123 0.35 15.30 -0.60
CA ARG A 123 1.38 16.36 -0.48
C ARG A 123 1.42 17.32 -1.66
N SER A 124 1.01 16.88 -2.85
CA SER A 124 0.94 17.66 -4.09
C SER A 124 -0.38 17.33 -4.80
N PRO A 125 -1.48 18.05 -4.50
CA PRO A 125 -2.80 17.77 -5.07
C PRO A 125 -2.87 17.88 -6.60
N HIS A 126 -2.02 18.71 -7.20
CA HIS A 126 -1.92 18.92 -8.65
C HIS A 126 -0.48 18.66 -9.10
N PRO A 127 -0.02 17.40 -9.10
CA PRO A 127 1.39 17.10 -9.37
C PRO A 127 1.74 17.33 -10.84
N ALA A 128 2.96 17.81 -11.08
CA ALA A 128 3.54 17.77 -12.42
C ALA A 128 3.85 16.33 -12.83
N ARG A 129 3.90 16.06 -14.14
CA ARG A 129 4.21 14.72 -14.67
C ARG A 129 5.52 14.14 -14.09
N ALA A 130 6.54 14.99 -13.92
CA ALA A 130 7.82 14.57 -13.36
C ALA A 130 7.68 14.04 -11.91
N GLU A 131 6.87 14.71 -11.09
CA GLU A 131 6.59 14.28 -9.71
C GLU A 131 5.86 12.94 -9.67
N VAL A 132 4.92 12.73 -10.62
CA VAL A 132 4.22 11.44 -10.74
C VAL A 132 5.18 10.32 -11.11
N VAL A 133 6.05 10.55 -12.12
CA VAL A 133 7.06 9.57 -12.55
C VAL A 133 7.98 9.21 -11.39
N GLU A 134 8.49 10.19 -10.66
CA GLU A 134 9.35 10.00 -9.49
C GLU A 134 8.63 9.21 -8.38
N ALA A 135 7.38 9.58 -8.07
CA ALA A 135 6.60 8.90 -7.04
C ALA A 135 6.32 7.41 -7.36
N LEU A 136 6.25 7.08 -8.65
CA LEU A 136 6.01 5.73 -9.14
C LEU A 136 7.29 4.93 -9.48
N GLU A 137 8.47 5.51 -9.33
CA GLU A 137 9.76 4.88 -9.71
C GLU A 137 9.96 3.50 -9.06
N ARG A 138 9.51 3.35 -7.80
CA ARG A 138 9.60 2.09 -7.06
C ARG A 138 8.47 1.10 -7.35
N ASN A 139 7.55 1.41 -8.27
CA ASN A 139 6.44 0.52 -8.63
C ASN A 139 6.74 -0.24 -9.92
N LEU A 140 7.17 -1.49 -9.80
CA LEU A 140 7.51 -2.32 -10.95
C LEU A 140 6.24 -2.88 -11.62
N CYS A 141 6.09 -2.66 -12.93
CA CYS A 141 5.03 -3.25 -13.75
C CYS A 141 5.61 -4.07 -14.90
N ARG A 142 5.38 -5.39 -14.91
CA ARG A 142 5.85 -6.28 -15.99
C ARG A 142 5.05 -6.14 -17.28
N CYS A 143 3.79 -5.67 -17.19
CA CYS A 143 2.91 -5.46 -18.35
C CYS A 143 3.20 -4.16 -19.13
N GLY A 144 4.04 -3.28 -18.61
CA GLY A 144 4.38 -2.01 -19.26
C GLY A 144 3.25 -0.97 -19.23
N ALA A 145 2.34 -1.02 -18.25
CA ALA A 145 1.20 -0.13 -18.19
C ALA A 145 1.52 1.26 -17.59
N HIS A 146 2.77 1.59 -17.30
CA HIS A 146 3.20 2.82 -16.61
C HIS A 146 2.63 4.10 -17.25
N ASN A 147 2.63 4.21 -18.58
CA ASN A 147 2.12 5.42 -19.24
C ASN A 147 0.64 5.68 -18.92
N ARG A 148 -0.18 4.62 -18.83
CA ARG A 148 -1.59 4.76 -18.44
C ARG A 148 -1.72 5.06 -16.94
N MET A 149 -0.87 4.46 -16.10
CA MET A 149 -0.83 4.73 -14.66
C MET A 149 -0.47 6.19 -14.39
N VAL A 150 0.54 6.74 -15.09
CA VAL A 150 0.93 8.15 -14.97
C VAL A 150 -0.22 9.07 -15.38
N ARG A 151 -0.92 8.78 -16.49
CA ARG A 151 -2.11 9.56 -16.91
C ARG A 151 -3.22 9.50 -15.85
N ALA A 152 -3.49 8.32 -15.32
CA ALA A 152 -4.50 8.15 -14.26
C ALA A 152 -4.19 9.00 -13.03
N VAL A 153 -2.92 9.08 -12.61
CA VAL A 153 -2.53 9.90 -11.47
C VAL A 153 -2.66 11.39 -11.77
N LEU A 154 -2.27 11.82 -12.98
CA LEU A 154 -2.47 13.21 -13.42
C LEU A 154 -3.97 13.57 -13.46
N HIS A 155 -4.80 12.70 -14.03
CA HIS A 155 -6.26 12.88 -14.07
C HIS A 155 -6.83 12.98 -12.64
N ALA A 156 -6.44 12.11 -11.72
CA ALA A 156 -6.85 12.17 -10.32
C ALA A 156 -6.44 13.48 -9.61
N GLY A 157 -5.35 14.11 -10.07
CA GLY A 157 -4.90 15.43 -9.63
C GLY A 157 -5.56 16.60 -10.36
N GLY A 158 -6.55 16.36 -11.22
CA GLY A 158 -7.25 17.40 -12.00
C GLY A 158 -6.47 17.95 -13.19
N GLY A 159 -5.40 17.27 -13.62
CA GLY A 159 -4.66 17.59 -14.83
C GLY A 159 -5.21 16.89 -16.07
N ASP A 160 -5.03 17.49 -17.25
CA ASP A 160 -5.23 16.81 -18.53
C ASP A 160 -4.07 15.84 -18.74
N GLY A 161 -4.39 14.53 -18.85
CA GLY A 161 -3.44 13.43 -18.95
C GLY A 161 -2.67 13.34 -20.29
#